data_9eca078c16a595d6987482d23ebcc4b7
#
_entry.id   9eca078c16a595d6987482d23ebcc4b7
#
_cell.length_a   1.000
_cell.length_b   1.000
_cell.length_c   1.000
_cell.angle_alpha   90.00
_cell.angle_beta   90.00
_cell.angle_gamma   90.00
#
_symmetry.space_group_name_H-M   'P 1'
#
loop_
_entity.id
_entity.type
_entity.pdbx_description
1 polymer ?
#
loop_
_entity_poly.entity_id
_entity_poly.type
_entity_poly.pdbx_seq_one_letter_code
_entity_poly.pdbx_strand_id
1 'polypeptide(L)'
;IKKWASTRLGFLLRLDMPDSQLQHTSPQLIMAFDFGTQKTGMAVGSSLIESATPLALFPMKDGIPHWDELLKIVKQHQPTLFLVGLPLNMDDSESELSARARKFARRLRHQTNIETWMVDERLTTREARDELDHYQAQGRGKKISADSIAAALFIESWYRHPEGMTP
;
A
#
# COMPACT_ATOMS: atom_id res chain seq x y z
N ILE A 1 8.85 42.74 47.80
CA ILE A 1 9.79 41.84 47.09
C ILE A 1 9.23 40.43 47.19
N LYS A 2 8.52 39.95 46.19
CA LYS A 2 8.00 38.55 46.12
C LYS A 2 8.69 37.82 45.00
N LYS A 3 9.48 36.78 45.39
CA LYS A 3 10.13 35.82 44.50
C LYS A 3 9.06 34.93 43.81
N TRP A 4 9.11 34.87 42.52
CA TRP A 4 8.36 33.90 41.71
C TRP A 4 9.13 32.57 41.67
N ALA A 5 8.59 31.55 42.28
CA ALA A 5 9.05 30.17 42.12
C ALA A 5 8.51 29.62 40.83
N SER A 6 9.37 29.42 39.85
CA SER A 6 9.09 28.73 38.60
C SER A 6 8.91 27.24 38.89
N THR A 7 7.69 26.76 38.81
CA THR A 7 7.37 25.34 38.99
C THR A 7 7.76 24.60 37.73
N ARG A 8 8.85 23.84 37.78
CA ARG A 8 9.23 22.80 36.80
C ARG A 8 8.23 21.64 36.94
N LEU A 9 7.12 21.69 36.23
CA LEU A 9 6.16 20.59 36.17
C LEU A 9 5.77 20.25 34.72
N GLY A 10 6.68 20.25 33.82
CA GLY A 10 6.44 19.98 32.41
C GLY A 10 7.34 18.91 31.77
N PHE A 11 8.22 18.25 32.54
CA PHE A 11 9.26 17.41 31.94
C PHE A 11 9.22 15.91 32.32
N LEU A 12 8.19 15.45 33.04
CA LEU A 12 8.17 14.10 33.60
C LEU A 12 7.08 13.16 33.06
N LEU A 13 6.40 13.52 31.96
CA LEU A 13 5.34 12.64 31.35
C LEU A 13 5.70 12.11 29.98
N ARG A 14 6.98 12.03 29.62
CA ARG A 14 7.42 11.60 28.28
C ARG A 14 8.31 10.34 28.25
N LEU A 15 8.40 9.61 29.35
CA LEU A 15 9.38 8.53 29.46
C LEU A 15 8.82 7.09 29.58
N ASP A 16 7.50 6.89 29.52
CA ASP A 16 6.94 5.54 29.66
C ASP A 16 5.89 5.19 28.60
N MET A 17 6.03 5.69 27.37
CA MET A 17 5.29 5.12 26.26
C MET A 17 6.14 4.04 25.60
N PRO A 18 5.65 2.80 25.48
CA PRO A 18 6.38 1.76 24.77
C PRO A 18 6.59 2.19 23.32
N ASP A 19 7.81 1.98 22.81
CA ASP A 19 8.27 2.32 21.45
C ASP A 19 7.34 1.83 20.32
N SER A 20 6.43 0.92 20.60
CA SER A 20 5.45 0.40 19.66
C SER A 20 4.34 1.40 19.27
N GLN A 21 4.17 2.51 19.99
CA GLN A 21 3.14 3.52 19.67
C GLN A 21 3.70 4.78 18.97
N LEU A 22 5.01 4.89 18.80
CA LEU A 22 5.65 6.01 18.10
C LEU A 22 5.78 5.82 16.59
N GLN A 23 5.27 4.72 16.03
CA GLN A 23 5.55 4.33 14.64
C GLN A 23 4.67 4.99 13.57
N HIS A 24 3.68 5.83 13.89
CA HIS A 24 2.77 6.36 12.87
C HIS A 24 2.45 7.87 12.98
N THR A 25 3.42 8.71 13.26
CA THR A 25 3.20 10.17 13.30
C THR A 25 3.38 10.88 11.96
N SER A 26 3.97 10.21 10.97
CA SER A 26 4.12 10.78 9.62
C SER A 26 3.10 10.17 8.66
N PRO A 27 2.47 10.98 7.79
CA PRO A 27 1.57 10.47 6.77
C PRO A 27 2.29 9.44 5.90
N GLN A 28 1.68 8.26 5.73
CA GLN A 28 2.18 7.26 4.80
C GLN A 28 1.67 7.56 3.39
N LEU A 29 2.60 7.65 2.43
CA LEU A 29 2.29 7.62 1.01
C LEU A 29 2.43 6.17 0.55
N ILE A 30 1.32 5.57 0.18
CA ILE A 30 1.25 4.14 -0.14
C ILE A 30 1.14 3.99 -1.65
N MET A 31 1.93 3.08 -2.21
CA MET A 31 1.73 2.60 -3.58
C MET A 31 1.43 1.10 -3.52
N ALA A 32 0.37 0.68 -4.20
CA ALA A 32 -0.05 -0.71 -4.22
C ALA A 32 0.03 -1.30 -5.62
N PHE A 33 0.23 -2.61 -5.67
CA PHE A 33 0.37 -3.40 -6.88
C PHE A 33 -0.53 -4.63 -6.81
N ASP A 34 -1.39 -4.80 -7.81
CA ASP A 34 -2.06 -6.05 -8.12
C ASP A 34 -1.24 -6.77 -9.18
N PHE A 35 -0.42 -7.73 -8.72
CA PHE A 35 0.61 -8.36 -9.53
C PHE A 35 0.03 -9.30 -10.58
N GLY A 36 0.46 -9.14 -11.83
CA GLY A 36 0.19 -10.07 -12.92
C GLY A 36 1.42 -10.31 -13.78
N THR A 37 1.42 -11.39 -14.54
CA THR A 37 2.57 -11.78 -15.37
C THR A 37 2.72 -10.96 -16.66
N GLN A 38 1.64 -10.39 -17.17
CA GLN A 38 1.65 -9.56 -18.39
C GLN A 38 1.42 -8.09 -18.13
N LYS A 39 0.77 -7.77 -17.02
CA LYS A 39 0.47 -6.41 -16.57
C LYS A 39 0.29 -6.42 -15.05
N THR A 40 0.52 -5.31 -14.40
CA THR A 40 0.21 -5.10 -12.99
C THR A 40 -0.68 -3.89 -12.84
N GLY A 41 -1.71 -4.01 -12.00
CA GLY A 41 -2.51 -2.89 -11.56
C GLY A 41 -1.74 -2.07 -10.54
N MET A 42 -1.91 -0.75 -10.57
CA MET A 42 -1.25 0.15 -9.63
C MET A 42 -2.24 1.14 -9.05
N ALA A 43 -2.01 1.53 -7.81
CA ALA A 43 -2.72 2.63 -7.15
C ALA A 43 -1.79 3.37 -6.20
N VAL A 44 -2.16 4.60 -5.88
CA VAL A 44 -1.49 5.42 -4.86
C VAL A 44 -2.51 5.96 -3.87
N GLY A 45 -2.08 6.16 -2.63
CA GLY A 45 -2.94 6.73 -1.60
C GLY A 45 -2.13 7.38 -0.48
N SER A 46 -2.83 8.14 0.35
CA SER A 46 -2.25 8.80 1.51
C SER A 46 -3.07 8.49 2.75
N SER A 47 -2.40 8.08 3.82
CA SER A 47 -3.06 7.86 5.11
C SER A 47 -3.65 9.13 5.72
N LEU A 48 -3.22 10.30 5.26
CA LEU A 48 -3.74 11.58 5.74
C LEU A 48 -5.20 11.82 5.33
N ILE A 49 -5.56 11.40 4.11
CA ILE A 49 -6.92 11.58 3.57
C ILE A 49 -7.66 10.25 3.41
N GLU A 50 -7.04 9.15 3.78
CA GLU A 50 -7.58 7.79 3.74
C GLU A 50 -8.26 7.43 2.40
N SER A 51 -7.68 7.89 1.30
CA SER A 51 -8.17 7.62 -0.05
C SER A 51 -7.11 7.00 -0.92
N ALA A 52 -7.54 6.24 -1.93
CA ALA A 52 -6.68 5.64 -2.93
C ALA A 52 -7.14 6.03 -4.35
N THR A 53 -6.17 6.21 -5.23
CA THR A 53 -6.38 6.56 -6.64
C THR A 53 -5.76 5.49 -7.52
N PRO A 54 -6.56 4.78 -8.33
CA PRO A 54 -6.04 3.85 -9.33
C PRO A 54 -5.18 4.58 -10.37
N LEU A 55 -4.07 3.97 -10.75
CA LEU A 55 -3.20 4.44 -11.82
C LEU A 55 -3.40 3.63 -13.11
N ALA A 56 -2.75 4.05 -14.19
CA ALA A 56 -2.68 3.28 -15.42
C ALA A 56 -2.00 1.92 -15.16
N LEU A 57 -2.44 0.90 -15.90
CA LEU A 57 -1.78 -0.41 -15.91
C LEU A 57 -0.31 -0.27 -16.30
N PHE A 58 0.54 -1.03 -15.63
CA PHE A 58 1.94 -1.13 -15.98
C PHE A 58 2.20 -2.46 -16.71
N PRO A 59 2.84 -2.44 -17.91
CA PRO A 59 3.12 -3.65 -18.66
C PRO A 59 4.21 -4.49 -17.97
N MET A 60 4.01 -5.79 -17.99
CA MET A 60 4.95 -6.77 -17.45
C MET A 60 5.33 -7.77 -18.58
N LYS A 61 6.53 -8.29 -18.53
CA LYS A 61 6.96 -9.38 -19.40
C LYS A 61 7.30 -10.59 -18.54
N ASP A 62 6.42 -11.58 -18.56
CA ASP A 62 6.54 -12.78 -17.72
C ASP A 62 6.78 -12.46 -16.22
N GLY A 63 6.01 -11.50 -15.69
CA GLY A 63 6.11 -11.05 -14.29
C GLY A 63 7.32 -10.15 -13.98
N ILE A 64 8.02 -9.67 -15.01
CA ILE A 64 9.17 -8.78 -14.87
C ILE A 64 8.82 -7.43 -15.47
N PRO A 65 8.85 -6.34 -14.68
CA PRO A 65 8.65 -4.99 -15.18
C PRO A 65 9.90 -4.49 -15.90
N HIS A 66 9.73 -3.51 -16.77
CA HIS A 66 10.85 -2.66 -17.18
C HIS A 66 11.22 -1.77 -15.98
N TRP A 67 12.24 -2.17 -15.23
CA TRP A 67 12.56 -1.60 -13.92
C TRP A 67 12.81 -0.08 -13.96
N ASP A 68 13.53 0.41 -14.97
CA ASP A 68 13.83 1.85 -15.08
C ASP A 68 12.56 2.69 -15.23
N GLU A 69 11.55 2.19 -15.96
CA GLU A 69 10.27 2.87 -16.12
C GLU A 69 9.43 2.79 -14.84
N LEU A 70 9.37 1.63 -14.20
CA LEU A 70 8.65 1.48 -12.94
C LEU A 70 9.25 2.38 -11.86
N LEU A 71 10.56 2.43 -11.74
CA LEU A 71 11.25 3.27 -10.76
C LEU A 71 11.07 4.77 -11.02
N LYS A 72 10.88 5.21 -12.27
CA LYS A 72 10.48 6.59 -12.56
C LYS A 72 9.11 6.92 -11.98
N ILE A 73 8.15 6.01 -12.11
CA ILE A 73 6.80 6.19 -11.54
C ILE A 73 6.88 6.21 -10.01
N VAL A 74 7.63 5.29 -9.41
CA VAL A 74 7.86 5.27 -7.95
C VAL A 74 8.47 6.60 -7.49
N LYS A 75 9.48 7.10 -8.19
CA LYS A 75 10.12 8.38 -7.86
C LYS A 75 9.16 9.57 -8.00
N GLN A 76 8.25 9.53 -8.96
CA GLN A 76 7.24 10.58 -9.16
C GLN A 76 6.25 10.65 -7.99
N HIS A 77 5.82 9.50 -7.47
CA HIS A 77 4.83 9.42 -6.39
C HIS A 77 5.44 9.43 -4.99
N GLN A 78 6.73 9.18 -4.86
CA GLN A 78 7.48 9.18 -3.59
C GLN A 78 6.82 8.37 -2.47
N PRO A 79 6.42 7.10 -2.71
CA PRO A 79 5.79 6.30 -1.67
C PRO A 79 6.77 6.02 -0.52
N THR A 80 6.23 5.88 0.67
CA THR A 80 6.95 5.46 1.88
C THR A 80 6.66 4.01 2.24
N LEU A 81 5.65 3.42 1.59
CA LEU A 81 5.20 2.05 1.80
C LEU A 81 4.72 1.43 0.48
N PHE A 82 5.08 0.18 0.24
CA PHE A 82 4.51 -0.63 -0.82
C PHE A 82 3.59 -1.72 -0.26
N LEU A 83 2.47 -1.92 -0.94
CA LEU A 83 1.60 -3.08 -0.78
C LEU A 83 1.58 -3.89 -2.07
N VAL A 84 1.76 -5.20 -1.98
CA VAL A 84 1.69 -6.10 -3.13
C VAL A 84 0.67 -7.19 -2.83
N GLY A 85 -0.32 -7.35 -3.68
CA GLY A 85 -1.33 -8.39 -3.55
C GLY A 85 -0.70 -9.78 -3.58
N LEU A 86 -1.12 -10.64 -2.65
CA LEU A 86 -0.74 -12.04 -2.59
C LEU A 86 -1.93 -12.91 -2.97
N PRO A 87 -1.93 -13.50 -4.18
CA PRO A 87 -2.98 -14.41 -4.57
C PRO A 87 -2.83 -15.73 -3.82
N LEU A 88 -3.72 -16.00 -2.88
CA LEU A 88 -3.78 -17.27 -2.14
C LEU A 88 -4.91 -18.14 -2.66
N ASN A 89 -4.71 -19.47 -2.59
CA ASN A 89 -5.78 -20.43 -2.80
C ASN A 89 -6.80 -20.38 -1.65
N MET A 90 -7.96 -21.00 -1.83
CA MET A 90 -9.02 -21.01 -0.83
C MET A 90 -8.63 -21.73 0.48
N ASP A 91 -7.63 -22.60 0.40
CA ASP A 91 -7.05 -23.34 1.55
C ASP A 91 -5.83 -22.65 2.18
N ASP A 92 -5.64 -21.35 1.88
CA ASP A 92 -4.50 -20.52 2.29
C ASP A 92 -3.14 -20.94 1.71
N SER A 93 -3.09 -21.91 0.82
CA SER A 93 -1.85 -22.31 0.16
C SER A 93 -1.41 -21.32 -0.90
N GLU A 94 -0.11 -21.25 -1.13
CA GLU A 94 0.48 -20.42 -2.17
C GLU A 94 0.59 -21.16 -3.51
N SER A 95 0.30 -20.45 -4.58
CA SER A 95 0.47 -20.91 -5.96
C SER A 95 1.80 -20.47 -6.55
N GLU A 96 2.11 -20.89 -7.78
CA GLU A 96 3.24 -20.35 -8.55
C GLU A 96 3.11 -18.83 -8.71
N LEU A 97 1.91 -18.30 -8.92
CA LEU A 97 1.66 -16.87 -9.01
C LEU A 97 1.98 -16.15 -7.70
N SER A 98 1.64 -16.76 -6.55
CA SER A 98 2.00 -16.24 -5.22
C SER A 98 3.52 -16.12 -5.06
N ALA A 99 4.26 -17.15 -5.45
CA ALA A 99 5.73 -17.14 -5.40
C ALA A 99 6.34 -16.04 -6.30
N ARG A 100 5.74 -15.81 -7.47
CA ARG A 100 6.15 -14.73 -8.38
C ARG A 100 5.84 -13.34 -7.82
N ALA A 101 4.68 -13.15 -7.21
CA ALA A 101 4.30 -11.91 -6.54
C ALA A 101 5.27 -11.57 -5.40
N ARG A 102 5.65 -12.55 -4.58
CA ARG A 102 6.67 -12.38 -3.54
C ARG A 102 8.04 -12.02 -4.13
N LYS A 103 8.44 -12.67 -5.21
CA LYS A 103 9.71 -12.35 -5.91
C LYS A 103 9.71 -10.91 -6.42
N PHE A 104 8.62 -10.45 -7.00
CA PHE A 104 8.45 -9.06 -7.44
C PHE A 104 8.56 -8.09 -6.24
N ALA A 105 7.85 -8.34 -5.15
CA ALA A 105 7.86 -7.53 -3.95
C ALA A 105 9.26 -7.43 -3.32
N ARG A 106 9.99 -8.56 -3.20
CA ARG A 106 11.37 -8.57 -2.71
C ARG A 106 12.30 -7.73 -3.57
N ARG A 107 12.18 -7.83 -4.91
CA ARG A 107 13.00 -7.04 -5.84
C ARG A 107 12.67 -5.56 -5.76
N LEU A 108 11.38 -5.21 -5.66
CA LEU A 108 10.93 -3.83 -5.48
C LEU A 108 11.52 -3.23 -4.19
N ARG A 109 11.39 -3.94 -3.07
CA ARG A 109 12.00 -3.55 -1.80
C ARG A 109 13.51 -3.37 -1.91
N HIS A 110 14.20 -4.31 -2.53
CA HIS A 110 15.66 -4.27 -2.69
C HIS A 110 16.12 -3.06 -3.52
N GLN A 111 15.41 -2.73 -4.60
CA GLN A 111 15.80 -1.62 -5.47
C GLN A 111 15.48 -0.24 -4.91
N THR A 112 14.49 -0.14 -4.04
CA THR A 112 14.00 1.15 -3.54
C THR A 112 14.34 1.40 -2.08
N ASN A 113 14.65 0.35 -1.33
CA ASN A 113 14.79 0.36 0.13
C ASN A 113 13.53 0.88 0.85
N ILE A 114 12.36 0.74 0.22
CA ILE A 114 11.06 1.12 0.79
C ILE A 114 10.44 -0.11 1.43
N GLU A 115 9.83 0.07 2.60
CA GLU A 115 9.08 -0.97 3.30
C GLU A 115 8.01 -1.56 2.38
N THR A 116 7.90 -2.90 2.35
CA THR A 116 7.02 -3.61 1.44
C THR A 116 6.32 -4.74 2.18
N TRP A 117 4.99 -4.80 2.05
CA TRP A 117 4.15 -5.84 2.61
C TRP A 117 3.34 -6.55 1.53
N MET A 118 3.17 -7.86 1.71
CA MET A 118 2.18 -8.62 0.96
C MET A 118 0.83 -8.51 1.65
N VAL A 119 -0.22 -8.29 0.91
CA VAL A 119 -1.60 -8.24 1.40
C VAL A 119 -2.43 -9.34 0.74
N ASP A 120 -3.28 -9.99 1.53
CA ASP A 120 -4.17 -11.03 1.01
C ASP A 120 -5.23 -10.40 0.10
N GLU A 121 -5.25 -10.78 -1.18
CA GLU A 121 -6.20 -10.26 -2.16
C GLU A 121 -7.67 -10.58 -1.83
N ARG A 122 -7.92 -11.61 -1.01
CA ARG A 122 -9.26 -12.02 -0.61
C ARG A 122 -9.89 -11.09 0.43
N LEU A 123 -9.06 -10.26 1.12
CA LEU A 123 -9.52 -9.30 2.13
C LEU A 123 -10.20 -8.06 1.52
N THR A 124 -10.18 -7.90 0.20
CA THR A 124 -10.96 -6.87 -0.47
C THR A 124 -12.43 -7.23 -0.43
N THR A 125 -13.17 -6.57 0.43
CA THR A 125 -14.57 -6.89 0.69
C THR A 125 -15.43 -6.77 -0.58
N ARG A 126 -16.47 -7.60 -0.67
CA ARG A 126 -17.47 -7.57 -1.76
C ARG A 126 -18.07 -6.17 -1.92
N GLU A 127 -18.31 -5.48 -0.81
CA GLU A 127 -18.83 -4.10 -0.76
C GLU A 127 -17.91 -3.10 -1.45
N ALA A 128 -16.60 -3.22 -1.26
CA ALA A 128 -15.63 -2.37 -1.91
C ALA A 128 -15.55 -2.63 -3.43
N ARG A 129 -15.77 -3.87 -3.89
CA ARG A 129 -15.88 -4.18 -5.32
C ARG A 129 -17.15 -3.58 -5.92
N ASP A 130 -18.27 -3.70 -5.23
CA ASP A 130 -19.56 -3.15 -5.68
C ASP A 130 -19.50 -1.60 -5.76
N GLU A 131 -18.82 -0.95 -4.84
CA GLU A 131 -18.61 0.51 -4.85
C GLU A 131 -17.77 0.95 -6.05
N LEU A 132 -16.83 0.15 -6.47
CA LEU A 132 -15.99 0.42 -7.63
C LEU A 132 -16.66 0.13 -8.97
N ASP A 133 -17.47 -0.90 -9.04
CA ASP A 133 -18.33 -1.14 -10.20
C ASP A 133 -19.29 0.06 -10.40
N HIS A 134 -19.77 0.63 -9.30
CA HIS A 134 -20.59 1.85 -9.32
C HIS A 134 -19.78 3.08 -9.80
N TYR A 135 -18.53 3.23 -9.38
CA TYR A 135 -17.64 4.31 -9.82
C TYR A 135 -17.30 4.20 -11.32
N GLN A 136 -17.11 2.99 -11.84
CA GLN A 136 -16.91 2.74 -13.26
C GLN A 136 -18.16 3.01 -14.10
N ALA A 137 -19.34 2.70 -13.57
CA ALA A 137 -20.62 2.91 -14.26
C ALA A 137 -20.97 4.40 -14.43
N GLN A 138 -20.40 5.29 -13.62
CA GLN A 138 -20.64 6.74 -13.70
C GLN A 138 -19.87 7.46 -14.82
N GLY A 139 -19.07 6.76 -15.61
CA GLY A 139 -18.59 7.23 -16.92
C GLY A 139 -17.73 8.48 -16.95
N ARG A 140 -17.10 8.87 -15.86
CA ARG A 140 -16.23 10.03 -15.79
C ARG A 140 -14.76 9.63 -15.91
N GLY A 141 -14.25 9.50 -17.14
CA GLY A 141 -12.81 9.41 -17.36
C GLY A 141 -12.36 8.16 -18.11
N LYS A 142 -11.06 8.06 -18.40
CA LYS A 142 -10.43 6.89 -19.01
C LYS A 142 -10.85 5.62 -18.27
N LYS A 143 -11.22 4.58 -19.01
CA LYS A 143 -11.58 3.25 -18.49
C LYS A 143 -10.48 2.77 -17.53
N ILE A 144 -10.75 2.83 -16.23
CA ILE A 144 -9.83 2.37 -15.20
C ILE A 144 -9.86 0.84 -15.21
N SER A 145 -8.70 0.22 -15.12
CA SER A 145 -8.59 -1.24 -15.13
C SER A 145 -9.06 -1.84 -13.79
N ALA A 146 -9.70 -3.00 -13.84
CA ALA A 146 -10.07 -3.77 -12.65
C ALA A 146 -8.86 -4.10 -11.76
N ASP A 147 -7.68 -4.35 -12.36
CA ASP A 147 -6.46 -4.64 -11.61
C ASP A 147 -5.97 -3.42 -10.82
N SER A 148 -6.05 -2.21 -11.41
CA SER A 148 -5.69 -0.97 -10.70
C SER A 148 -6.69 -0.60 -9.60
N ILE A 149 -7.93 -0.97 -9.79
CA ILE A 149 -8.98 -0.87 -8.78
C ILE A 149 -8.69 -1.82 -7.62
N ALA A 150 -8.32 -3.07 -7.90
CA ALA A 150 -7.89 -4.02 -6.87
C ALA A 150 -6.72 -3.46 -6.05
N ALA A 151 -5.73 -2.86 -6.71
CA ALA A 151 -4.61 -2.21 -6.03
C ALA A 151 -5.08 -1.06 -5.12
N ALA A 152 -6.05 -0.25 -5.54
CA ALA A 152 -6.62 0.80 -4.69
C ALA A 152 -7.33 0.21 -3.46
N LEU A 153 -8.05 -0.91 -3.63
CA LEU A 153 -8.70 -1.61 -2.51
C LEU A 153 -7.70 -2.15 -1.48
N PHE A 154 -6.51 -2.59 -1.90
CA PHE A 154 -5.47 -2.99 -0.95
C PHE A 154 -5.08 -1.83 -0.03
N ILE A 155 -4.97 -0.61 -0.58
CA ILE A 155 -4.67 0.59 0.20
C ILE A 155 -5.80 0.93 1.17
N GLU A 156 -7.05 0.92 0.72
CA GLU A 156 -8.20 1.21 1.57
C GLU A 156 -8.40 0.17 2.67
N SER A 157 -8.16 -1.10 2.36
CA SER A 157 -8.16 -2.17 3.36
C SER A 157 -7.05 -1.97 4.40
N TRP A 158 -5.86 -1.55 3.96
CA TRP A 158 -4.73 -1.26 4.84
C TRP A 158 -5.02 -0.14 5.84
N TYR A 159 -5.74 0.90 5.45
CA TYR A 159 -6.13 1.96 6.39
C TYR A 159 -7.02 1.46 7.51
N ARG A 160 -7.88 0.49 7.23
CA ARG A 160 -8.80 -0.08 8.23
C ARG A 160 -8.10 -1.13 9.11
N HIS A 161 -7.29 -1.95 8.49
CA HIS A 161 -6.60 -3.08 9.12
C HIS A 161 -5.18 -3.22 8.52
N PRO A 162 -4.16 -2.57 9.11
CA PRO A 162 -2.80 -2.61 8.59
C PRO A 162 -2.12 -3.95 8.89
N GLU A 163 -2.58 -5.00 8.26
CA GLU A 163 -2.05 -6.35 8.38
C GLU A 163 -1.42 -6.81 7.07
N GLY A 164 -0.18 -7.25 7.13
CA GLY A 164 0.55 -7.73 5.98
C GLY A 164 1.51 -8.86 6.33
N MET A 165 1.97 -9.53 5.28
CA MET A 165 2.99 -10.58 5.36
C MET A 165 4.30 -10.06 4.74
N THR A 166 5.43 -10.55 5.23
CA THR A 166 6.73 -10.23 4.62
C THR A 166 6.81 -10.80 3.20
N PRO A 167 7.50 -10.13 2.28
CA PRO A 167 7.68 -10.59 0.91
C PRO A 167 8.42 -11.91 0.78
#